data_cfe1ecc6cd403c432c5d21b0c882ed3d
#
_entry.id   cfe1ecc6cd403c432c5d21b0c882ed3d
#
_cell.length_a   1.000
_cell.length_b   1.000
_cell.length_c   1.000
_cell.angle_alpha   90.00
_cell.angle_beta   90.00
_cell.angle_gamma   90.00
#
_symmetry.space_group_name_H-M   'P 1'
#
loop_
_entity.id
_entity.type
_entity.pdbx_description
1 polymer ?
#
loop_
_entity_poly.entity_id
_entity_poly.type
_entity_poly.pdbx_seq_one_letter_code
_entity_poly.pdbx_strand_id
1 'polypeptide(L)'
;MTTETNPQGRLVDGKAKPRGRFPHITRAGDFLFVSGTSSRRPDNTIAGASADALGTTELDIREQTRVVIENIRDILRSEGADLSNLVEITSFLVNMNDFAGYNAVYGEYFDETGPTRTTVAVHQLPHPHLVIEMKAIAYAPKR
;
A
#
# COMPACT_ATOMS: atom_id res chain seq x y z
N MET A 1 28.98 -8.77 -11.72
CA MET A 1 28.54 -8.56 -11.23
C MET A 1 28.03 -7.89 -10.72
N THR A 2 28.04 -7.27 -10.33
CA THR A 2 27.01 -7.39 -9.86
C THR A 2 26.17 -6.32 -9.68
N THR A 3 25.11 -6.36 -10.35
CA THR A 3 23.98 -5.49 -10.22
C THR A 3 23.37 -5.53 -8.85
N GLU A 4 23.86 -6.42 -7.98
CA GLU A 4 23.32 -6.57 -6.65
C GLU A 4 23.71 -5.46 -5.69
N THR A 5 24.71 -4.66 -6.07
CA THR A 5 25.11 -3.50 -5.27
C THR A 5 24.20 -2.29 -5.53
N ASN A 6 23.37 -2.34 -6.57
CA ASN A 6 22.44 -1.26 -6.91
C ASN A 6 21.01 -1.63 -6.54
N PRO A 7 20.19 -0.65 -6.12
CA PRO A 7 18.78 -0.92 -5.92
C PRO A 7 18.12 -1.41 -7.21
N GLN A 8 17.19 -2.35 -7.07
CA GLN A 8 16.51 -2.98 -8.21
C GLN A 8 15.01 -2.75 -8.08
N GLY A 9 14.50 -1.83 -8.89
CA GLY A 9 13.05 -1.57 -8.96
C GLY A 9 12.37 -2.50 -9.94
N ARG A 10 11.13 -2.89 -9.62
CA ARG A 10 10.33 -3.80 -10.46
C ARG A 10 8.89 -3.38 -10.54
N LEU A 11 8.31 -3.61 -11.72
CA LEU A 11 6.87 -3.58 -11.91
C LEU A 11 6.33 -4.98 -11.66
N VAL A 12 5.18 -5.05 -10.99
CA VAL A 12 4.54 -6.33 -10.65
C VAL A 12 3.35 -6.54 -11.57
N ASP A 13 3.37 -7.66 -12.31
CA ASP A 13 2.27 -8.00 -13.22
C ASP A 13 0.97 -8.21 -12.42
N GLY A 14 -0.14 -7.82 -13.04
CA GLY A 14 -1.45 -8.02 -12.43
C GLY A 14 -1.87 -6.99 -11.40
N LYS A 15 -1.02 -6.03 -11.09
CA LYS A 15 -1.36 -4.91 -10.22
C LYS A 15 -1.61 -3.65 -11.05
N ALA A 16 -2.35 -2.70 -10.49
CA ALA A 16 -2.59 -1.42 -11.14
C ALA A 16 -1.24 -0.78 -11.52
N LYS A 17 -1.10 -0.35 -12.77
CA LYS A 17 0.14 0.28 -13.22
C LYS A 17 0.36 1.60 -12.49
N PRO A 18 1.59 1.87 -12.02
CA PRO A 18 1.89 3.17 -11.41
C PRO A 18 1.54 4.32 -12.36
N ARG A 19 0.97 5.37 -11.80
CA ARG A 19 0.64 6.58 -12.56
C ARG A 19 1.82 7.55 -12.56
N GLY A 20 2.97 7.07 -12.98
CA GLY A 20 4.20 7.81 -13.05
C GLY A 20 5.34 6.85 -13.33
N ARG A 21 6.53 7.37 -13.43
CA ARG A 21 7.71 6.56 -13.79
C ARG A 21 8.39 6.06 -12.52
N PHE A 22 7.74 5.10 -11.84
CA PHE A 22 8.30 4.49 -10.64
C PHE A 22 7.84 3.03 -10.55
N PRO A 23 8.59 2.18 -9.83
CA PRO A 23 8.24 0.77 -9.69
C PRO A 23 7.22 0.55 -8.59
N HIS A 24 6.67 -0.66 -8.53
CA HIS A 24 5.86 -1.08 -7.37
C HIS A 24 6.74 -1.36 -6.15
N ILE A 25 7.94 -1.89 -6.38
CA ILE A 25 8.82 -2.36 -5.31
C ILE A 25 10.27 -2.23 -5.74
N THR A 26 11.14 -1.90 -4.79
CA THR A 26 12.58 -1.81 -5.02
C THR A 26 13.30 -2.63 -3.96
N ARG A 27 14.21 -3.50 -4.41
CA ARG A 27 15.10 -4.21 -3.50
C ARG A 27 16.39 -3.43 -3.33
N ALA A 28 16.81 -3.26 -2.08
CA ALA A 28 18.11 -2.70 -1.74
C ALA A 28 18.72 -3.61 -0.66
N GLY A 29 19.67 -4.45 -1.07
CA GLY A 29 20.23 -5.46 -0.18
C GLY A 29 19.15 -6.42 0.32
N ASP A 30 19.02 -6.52 1.63
CA ASP A 30 18.03 -7.40 2.27
C ASP A 30 16.68 -6.73 2.48
N PHE A 31 16.51 -5.48 2.05
CA PHE A 31 15.28 -4.73 2.27
C PHE A 31 14.49 -4.57 0.97
N LEU A 32 13.18 -4.59 1.11
CA LEU A 32 12.24 -4.31 0.05
C LEU A 32 11.47 -3.04 0.40
N PHE A 33 11.43 -2.11 -0.55
CA PHE A 33 10.71 -0.85 -0.38
C PHE A 33 9.51 -0.87 -1.30
N VAL A 34 8.31 -0.84 -0.72
CA VAL A 34 7.06 -0.82 -1.50
C VAL A 34 6.63 0.62 -1.66
N SER A 35 6.40 1.03 -2.90
CA SER A 35 5.92 2.38 -3.21
C SER A 35 4.55 2.63 -2.58
N GLY A 36 4.19 3.89 -2.43
CA GLY A 36 2.86 4.26 -1.98
C GLY A 36 1.80 3.49 -2.75
N THR A 37 0.94 2.77 -2.02
CA THR A 37 -0.02 1.83 -2.58
C THR A 37 -1.42 2.21 -2.12
N SER A 38 -2.36 2.25 -3.07
CA SER A 38 -3.75 2.57 -2.80
C SER A 38 -4.63 1.34 -3.04
N SER A 39 -5.94 1.54 -2.98
CA SER A 39 -6.91 0.49 -3.28
C SER A 39 -7.30 0.43 -4.76
N ARG A 40 -6.52 1.06 -5.63
CA ARG A 40 -6.80 1.06 -7.08
C ARG A 40 -6.61 -0.35 -7.65
N ARG A 41 -7.55 -0.75 -8.50
CA ARG A 41 -7.51 -2.06 -9.17
C ARG A 41 -6.81 -1.93 -10.53
N PRO A 42 -6.40 -3.06 -11.13
CA PRO A 42 -5.74 -3.04 -12.45
C PRO A 42 -6.55 -2.34 -13.55
N ASP A 43 -7.89 -2.34 -13.44
CA ASP A 43 -8.75 -1.66 -14.41
C ASP A 43 -8.94 -0.18 -14.09
N ASN A 44 -8.20 0.35 -13.12
CA ASN A 44 -8.23 1.74 -12.64
C ASN A 44 -9.46 2.12 -11.84
N THR A 45 -10.36 1.19 -11.53
CA THR A 45 -11.41 1.45 -10.55
C THR A 45 -10.81 1.41 -9.15
N ILE A 46 -11.49 2.02 -8.19
CA ILE A 46 -11.00 2.11 -6.81
C ILE A 46 -11.91 1.30 -5.92
N ALA A 47 -11.36 0.28 -5.26
CA ALA A 47 -12.10 -0.48 -4.26
C ALA A 47 -12.47 0.46 -3.10
N GLY A 48 -13.69 0.34 -2.59
CA GLY A 48 -14.14 1.18 -1.49
C GLY A 48 -14.50 2.60 -1.92
N ALA A 49 -14.84 2.80 -3.19
CA ALA A 49 -15.31 4.09 -3.69
C ALA A 49 -16.44 3.88 -4.68
N SER A 50 -17.50 4.64 -4.54
CA SER A 50 -18.61 4.65 -5.50
C SER A 50 -19.12 6.07 -5.66
N ALA A 51 -19.75 6.34 -6.79
CA ALA A 51 -20.36 7.64 -7.06
C ALA A 51 -21.72 7.41 -7.73
N ASP A 52 -22.72 8.20 -7.34
CA ASP A 52 -24.01 8.12 -7.97
C ASP A 52 -24.07 9.01 -9.25
N ALA A 53 -25.23 9.06 -9.89
CA ALA A 53 -25.42 9.82 -11.12
C ALA A 53 -25.16 11.33 -10.94
N LEU A 54 -25.26 11.84 -9.73
CA LEU A 54 -25.05 13.25 -9.42
C LEU A 54 -23.62 13.53 -8.96
N GLY A 55 -22.76 12.50 -8.90
CA GLY A 55 -21.38 12.64 -8.47
C GLY A 55 -21.20 12.59 -6.96
N THR A 56 -22.25 12.29 -6.18
CA THR A 56 -22.11 12.08 -4.75
C THR A 56 -21.36 10.80 -4.50
N THR A 57 -20.29 10.87 -3.68
CA THR A 57 -19.40 9.74 -3.46
C THR A 57 -19.65 9.09 -2.11
N GLU A 58 -19.49 7.77 -2.07
CA GLU A 58 -19.35 7.01 -0.84
C GLU A 58 -17.94 6.43 -0.82
N LEU A 59 -17.17 6.79 0.21
CA LEU A 59 -15.76 6.39 0.33
C LEU A 59 -15.62 5.58 1.62
N ASP A 60 -15.27 4.31 1.46
CA ASP A 60 -15.24 3.34 2.55
C ASP A 60 -13.83 3.11 3.03
N ILE A 61 -13.47 3.69 4.18
CA ILE A 61 -12.13 3.56 4.74
C ILE A 61 -11.77 2.10 5.05
N ARG A 62 -12.74 1.30 5.51
CA ARG A 62 -12.46 -0.09 5.88
C ARG A 62 -12.12 -0.92 4.65
N GLU A 63 -12.91 -0.80 3.59
CA GLU A 63 -12.64 -1.52 2.36
C GLU A 63 -11.36 -1.04 1.71
N GLN A 64 -11.12 0.26 1.65
CA GLN A 64 -9.89 0.78 1.09
C GLN A 64 -8.67 0.30 1.87
N THR A 65 -8.71 0.31 3.19
CA THR A 65 -7.61 -0.17 4.02
C THR A 65 -7.32 -1.64 3.75
N ARG A 66 -8.37 -2.47 3.67
CA ARG A 66 -8.23 -3.90 3.42
C ARG A 66 -7.53 -4.14 2.08
N VAL A 67 -7.99 -3.48 1.04
CA VAL A 67 -7.44 -3.69 -0.30
C VAL A 67 -6.02 -3.13 -0.42
N VAL A 68 -5.71 -2.02 0.24
CA VAL A 68 -4.33 -1.52 0.28
C VAL A 68 -3.39 -2.57 0.88
N ILE A 69 -3.76 -3.17 2.01
CA ILE A 69 -2.93 -4.17 2.66
C ILE A 69 -2.77 -5.41 1.77
N GLU A 70 -3.86 -5.84 1.13
CA GLU A 70 -3.80 -6.98 0.21
C GLU A 70 -2.96 -6.68 -1.02
N ASN A 71 -3.03 -5.47 -1.54
CA ASN A 71 -2.16 -5.06 -2.66
C ASN A 71 -0.68 -5.10 -2.26
N ILE A 72 -0.37 -4.61 -1.06
CA ILE A 72 1.01 -4.67 -0.55
C ILE A 72 1.46 -6.12 -0.39
N ARG A 73 0.59 -7.00 0.12
CA ARG A 73 0.90 -8.43 0.25
C ARG A 73 1.24 -9.04 -1.10
N ASP A 74 0.42 -8.77 -2.11
CA ASP A 74 0.65 -9.31 -3.46
C ASP A 74 1.96 -8.81 -4.03
N ILE A 75 2.27 -7.54 -3.84
CA ILE A 75 3.53 -6.96 -4.30
C ILE A 75 4.71 -7.63 -3.60
N LEU A 76 4.64 -7.83 -2.28
CA LEU A 76 5.69 -8.51 -1.53
C LEU A 76 5.87 -9.95 -2.00
N ARG A 77 4.76 -10.66 -2.25
CA ARG A 77 4.80 -12.04 -2.68
C ARG A 77 5.48 -12.22 -4.04
N SER A 78 5.45 -11.20 -4.89
CA SER A 78 6.18 -11.24 -6.16
C SER A 78 7.69 -11.33 -5.95
N GLU A 79 8.20 -10.95 -4.77
CA GLU A 79 9.62 -11.02 -4.41
C GLU A 79 9.90 -12.12 -3.38
N GLY A 80 8.96 -13.03 -3.18
CA GLY A 80 9.15 -14.13 -2.22
C GLY A 80 8.98 -13.72 -0.76
N ALA A 81 8.40 -12.56 -0.51
CA ALA A 81 8.15 -12.07 0.85
C ALA A 81 6.66 -12.07 1.16
N ASP A 82 6.29 -11.67 2.37
CA ASP A 82 4.90 -11.60 2.78
C ASP A 82 4.74 -10.49 3.83
N LEU A 83 3.53 -10.28 4.32
CA LEU A 83 3.25 -9.28 5.36
C LEU A 83 4.09 -9.51 6.61
N SER A 84 4.43 -10.76 6.91
CA SER A 84 5.28 -11.08 8.07
C SER A 84 6.71 -10.56 7.96
N ASN A 85 7.14 -10.15 6.75
CA ASN A 85 8.45 -9.57 6.54
C ASN A 85 8.47 -8.05 6.77
N LEU A 86 7.32 -7.42 6.96
CA LEU A 86 7.23 -5.96 7.10
C LEU A 86 7.90 -5.49 8.39
N VAL A 87 8.66 -4.40 8.29
CA VAL A 87 9.31 -3.76 9.45
C VAL A 87 8.77 -2.36 9.68
N GLU A 88 8.21 -1.70 8.67
CA GLU A 88 7.69 -0.35 8.81
C GLU A 88 6.56 -0.11 7.82
N ILE A 89 5.50 0.56 8.29
CA ILE A 89 4.41 1.05 7.47
C ILE A 89 4.18 2.51 7.79
N THR A 90 4.05 3.33 6.73
CA THR A 90 3.57 4.70 6.86
C THR A 90 2.22 4.79 6.16
N SER A 91 1.21 5.25 6.88
CA SER A 91 -0.15 5.40 6.37
C SER A 91 -0.50 6.86 6.20
N PHE A 92 -1.11 7.18 5.08
CA PHE A 92 -1.54 8.54 4.73
C PHE A 92 -3.05 8.52 4.61
N LEU A 93 -3.74 9.26 5.50
CA LEU A 93 -5.20 9.40 5.47
C LEU A 93 -5.53 10.83 5.02
N VAL A 94 -6.66 11.01 4.37
CA VAL A 94 -7.13 12.37 4.03
C VAL A 94 -8.06 12.93 5.10
N ASN A 95 -8.53 12.09 6.02
CA ASN A 95 -9.46 12.52 7.07
C ASN A 95 -9.21 11.67 8.32
N MET A 96 -8.77 12.30 9.40
CA MET A 96 -8.46 11.56 10.62
C MET A 96 -9.72 11.06 11.34
N ASN A 97 -10.92 11.48 10.91
CA ASN A 97 -12.16 10.84 11.35
C ASN A 97 -12.25 9.39 10.91
N ASP A 98 -11.46 8.98 9.92
CA ASP A 98 -11.38 7.61 9.45
C ASP A 98 -10.48 6.71 10.32
N PHE A 99 -9.85 7.27 11.34
CA PHE A 99 -8.82 6.56 12.11
C PHE A 99 -9.35 5.27 12.73
N ALA A 100 -10.55 5.30 13.32
CA ALA A 100 -11.10 4.11 13.97
C ALA A 100 -11.36 2.97 12.98
N GLY A 101 -11.93 3.28 11.81
CA GLY A 101 -12.18 2.26 10.77
C GLY A 101 -10.88 1.69 10.21
N TYR A 102 -9.92 2.56 9.95
CA TYR A 102 -8.59 2.15 9.52
C TYR A 102 -7.92 1.24 10.57
N ASN A 103 -7.92 1.64 11.84
CA ASN A 103 -7.33 0.84 12.92
C ASN A 103 -7.99 -0.54 13.04
N ALA A 104 -9.30 -0.61 12.90
CA ALA A 104 -10.02 -1.87 13.03
C ALA A 104 -9.57 -2.87 11.98
N VAL A 105 -9.45 -2.44 10.72
CA VAL A 105 -9.01 -3.33 9.65
C VAL A 105 -7.52 -3.63 9.76
N TYR A 106 -6.70 -2.62 10.10
CA TYR A 106 -5.27 -2.83 10.32
C TYR A 106 -5.02 -3.93 11.35
N GLY A 107 -5.77 -3.93 12.45
CA GLY A 107 -5.65 -4.93 13.50
C GLY A 107 -6.07 -6.34 13.10
N GLU A 108 -6.74 -6.51 11.96
CA GLU A 108 -7.03 -7.84 11.42
C GLU A 108 -5.79 -8.50 10.80
N TYR A 109 -4.78 -7.70 10.43
CA TYR A 109 -3.57 -8.19 9.76
C TYR A 109 -2.31 -8.11 10.61
N PHE A 110 -2.26 -7.19 11.57
CA PHE A 110 -1.05 -6.90 12.33
C PHE A 110 -1.35 -6.75 13.82
N ASP A 111 -0.34 -7.02 14.65
CA ASP A 111 -0.41 -6.84 16.09
C ASP A 111 0.86 -6.13 16.60
N GLU A 112 1.05 -6.12 17.91
CA GLU A 112 2.16 -5.42 18.56
C GLU A 112 3.54 -6.00 18.25
N THR A 113 3.61 -7.16 17.62
CA THR A 113 4.89 -7.76 17.20
C THR A 113 5.19 -7.50 15.73
N GLY A 114 4.32 -6.78 15.03
CA GLY A 114 4.45 -6.48 13.61
C GLY A 114 5.28 -5.24 13.31
N PRO A 115 5.04 -4.61 12.16
CA PRO A 115 5.84 -3.45 11.74
C PRO A 115 5.58 -2.24 12.63
N THR A 116 6.58 -1.37 12.72
CA THR A 116 6.34 -0.04 13.27
C THR A 116 5.40 0.71 12.32
N ARG A 117 4.63 1.65 12.88
CA ARG A 117 3.62 2.36 12.09
C ARG A 117 3.63 3.85 12.42
N THR A 118 3.55 4.66 11.38
CA THR A 118 3.27 6.10 11.50
C THR A 118 2.03 6.39 10.67
N THR A 119 1.08 7.13 11.23
CA THR A 119 -0.13 7.55 10.53
C THR A 119 -0.21 9.06 10.54
N VAL A 120 -0.37 9.66 9.37
CA VAL A 120 -0.49 11.12 9.22
C VAL A 120 -1.68 11.44 8.31
N ALA A 121 -2.23 12.63 8.48
CA ALA A 121 -3.24 13.15 7.57
C ALA A 121 -2.55 13.99 6.51
N VAL A 122 -3.02 13.87 5.27
CA VAL A 122 -2.53 14.65 4.13
C VAL A 122 -3.71 15.38 3.51
N HIS A 123 -3.41 16.45 2.77
CA HIS A 123 -4.48 17.25 2.15
C HIS A 123 -5.23 16.43 1.08
N GLN A 124 -4.50 15.76 0.21
CA GLN A 124 -5.06 14.94 -0.87
C GLN A 124 -4.14 13.78 -1.20
N LEU A 125 -4.70 12.78 -1.85
CA LEU A 125 -3.97 11.68 -2.47
C LEU A 125 -4.12 11.78 -3.99
N PRO A 126 -3.36 10.99 -4.78
CA PRO A 126 -3.37 11.13 -6.24
C PRO A 126 -4.69 10.80 -6.96
N HIS A 127 -5.79 10.72 -6.24
CA HIS A 127 -7.13 10.62 -6.79
C HIS A 127 -8.12 11.07 -5.72
N PRO A 128 -9.15 11.87 -6.07
CA PRO A 128 -10.09 12.40 -5.08
C PRO A 128 -10.92 11.35 -4.35
N HIS A 129 -11.03 10.13 -4.90
CA HIS A 129 -11.77 9.05 -4.23
C HIS A 129 -10.90 8.20 -3.32
N LEU A 130 -9.60 8.45 -3.26
CA LEU A 130 -8.72 7.74 -2.33
C LEU A 130 -8.77 8.42 -0.97
N VAL A 131 -8.98 7.62 0.08
CA VAL A 131 -8.96 8.11 1.47
C VAL A 131 -7.78 7.57 2.25
N ILE A 132 -7.03 6.62 1.67
CA ILE A 132 -5.85 6.04 2.30
C ILE A 132 -4.85 5.59 1.25
N GLU A 133 -3.57 5.73 1.61
CA GLU A 133 -2.44 5.15 0.90
C GLU A 133 -1.42 4.72 1.93
N MET A 134 -0.68 3.64 1.66
CA MET A 134 0.39 3.18 2.52
C MET A 134 1.65 2.94 1.72
N LYS A 135 2.80 3.22 2.33
CA LYS A 135 4.09 2.70 1.86
C LYS A 135 4.67 1.80 2.93
N ALA A 136 5.54 0.89 2.53
CA ALA A 136 6.03 -0.14 3.44
C ALA A 136 7.47 -0.49 3.16
N ILE A 137 8.16 -0.97 4.21
CA ILE A 137 9.51 -1.50 4.10
C ILE A 137 9.50 -2.89 4.71
N ALA A 138 10.08 -3.86 4.00
CA ALA A 138 10.17 -5.24 4.46
C ALA A 138 11.65 -5.67 4.54
N TYR A 139 11.93 -6.56 5.47
CA TYR A 139 13.22 -7.21 5.60
C TYR A 139 13.05 -8.64 5.08
N ALA A 140 13.70 -8.95 3.96
CA ALA A 140 13.52 -10.23 3.29
C ALA A 140 14.83 -10.61 2.58
N PRO A 141 15.81 -11.13 3.35
CA PRO A 141 17.08 -11.53 2.76
C PRO A 141 16.87 -12.57 1.66
N LYS A 142 17.65 -12.43 0.59
CA LYS A 142 17.69 -13.45 -0.46
C LYS A 142 18.34 -14.71 0.07
N ARG A 143 17.86 -15.83 -0.40
CA ARG A 143 18.41 -17.15 -0.05
C ARG A 143 19.18 -17.73 -1.21
#